data_48b3f7c15869bbb6504bbca585b2c393
#
_entry.id   48b3f7c15869bbb6504bbca585b2c393
#
_cell.length_a   1.000
_cell.length_b   1.000
_cell.length_c   1.000
_cell.angle_alpha   90.00
_cell.angle_beta   90.00
_cell.angle_gamma   90.00
#
_symmetry.space_group_name_H-M   'P 1'
#
loop_
_entity.id
_entity.type
_entity.pdbx_description
1 polymer ?
#
loop_
_entity_poly.entity_id
_entity_poly.type
_entity_poly.pdbx_seq_one_letter_code
_entity_poly.pdbx_strand_id
1 'polypeptide(L)'
;MITPNTSNNILSYEIIDDNRIIYTIKFTKNEANIEIFIKEKSSLSSSYKISLEVKNFHEINKFFKQFDEIQEIFEYFCDLEELVESTTITITNKFAKLNIKLPSISKSKTNNNLLLQIPRIELKENDLIVELCKQVKKIDILESKINFIFLSLGKTEKDFESFDNILKTNIKDIDLEKSKIIHKNDFKLISEGIYIKLKKAIKKVKLLYRATRDGDSASNFHSKCDGKSKTVTFIKTKSGKRFGGFAYSSWHSSNQWISDSNVFVFSLDNQECYYYNSSGYMIYGSSSCGPYFGCGPDFNISNNCFSNNSSTNQSSFDYKGKNYALNGTSNFQVEDYEVYELTLE
;
A
#
# COMPACT_ATOMS: atom_id res chain seq x y z
N MET A 1 13.36 -9.11 9.59
CA MET A 1 13.18 -9.26 11.05
C MET A 1 13.17 -7.87 11.67
N ILE A 2 12.13 -7.54 12.45
CA ILE A 2 12.06 -6.27 13.18
C ILE A 2 12.72 -6.56 14.54
N THR A 3 13.91 -6.00 14.77
CA THR A 3 14.60 -6.15 16.05
C THR A 3 14.01 -5.21 17.08
N PRO A 4 13.82 -5.61 18.34
CA PRO A 4 13.42 -4.72 19.43
C PRO A 4 14.44 -3.59 19.62
N ASN A 5 13.94 -2.38 19.86
CA ASN A 5 14.77 -1.24 20.19
C ASN A 5 14.72 -1.05 21.72
N THR A 6 15.86 -1.20 22.39
CA THR A 6 15.98 -1.10 23.84
C THR A 6 16.81 0.12 24.25
N SER A 7 16.35 0.81 25.28
CA SER A 7 17.11 1.83 26.02
C SER A 7 16.90 1.60 27.52
N ASN A 8 17.67 2.23 28.40
CA ASN A 8 17.71 1.94 29.84
C ASN A 8 16.36 1.70 30.54
N ASN A 9 15.25 2.26 30.05
CA ASN A 9 13.92 2.12 30.62
C ASN A 9 12.81 1.91 29.58
N ILE A 10 13.17 1.65 28.32
CA ILE A 10 12.21 1.54 27.22
C ILE A 10 12.56 0.34 26.36
N LEU A 11 11.57 -0.53 26.13
CA LEU A 11 11.59 -1.59 25.14
C LEU A 11 10.48 -1.28 24.12
N SER A 12 10.80 -1.26 22.84
CA SER A 12 9.81 -1.01 21.79
C SER A 12 10.04 -1.90 20.57
N TYR A 13 8.95 -2.42 20.01
CA TYR A 13 8.95 -3.22 18.80
C TYR A 13 7.64 -3.07 18.03
N GLU A 14 7.62 -3.51 16.77
CA GLU A 14 6.43 -3.48 15.91
C GLU A 14 5.94 -4.90 15.67
N ILE A 15 4.63 -5.08 15.65
CA ILE A 15 3.97 -6.33 15.24
C ILE A 15 2.89 -6.03 14.21
N ILE A 16 2.52 -7.06 13.45
CA ILE A 16 1.48 -7.00 12.44
C ILE A 16 0.36 -7.96 12.86
N ASP A 17 -0.88 -7.47 12.89
CA ASP A 17 -2.05 -8.32 13.16
C ASP A 17 -2.51 -9.13 11.94
N ASP A 18 -3.53 -9.98 12.12
CA ASP A 18 -4.10 -10.81 11.05
C ASP A 18 -4.69 -9.98 9.90
N ASN A 19 -5.04 -8.72 10.14
CA ASN A 19 -5.55 -7.76 9.13
C ASN A 19 -4.44 -6.97 8.44
N ARG A 20 -3.16 -7.29 8.72
CA ARG A 20 -1.96 -6.61 8.22
C ARG A 20 -1.81 -5.15 8.71
N ILE A 21 -2.41 -4.83 9.84
CA ILE A 21 -2.25 -3.53 10.50
C ILE A 21 -1.01 -3.57 11.39
N ILE A 22 -0.18 -2.53 11.29
CA ILE A 22 1.07 -2.42 12.07
C ILE A 22 0.78 -1.70 13.39
N TYR A 23 1.19 -2.32 14.49
CA TYR A 23 1.12 -1.75 15.83
C TYR A 23 2.52 -1.61 16.42
N THR A 24 2.79 -0.45 17.02
CA THR A 24 3.97 -0.25 17.86
C THR A 24 3.59 -0.59 19.28
N ILE A 25 4.33 -1.52 19.90
CA ILE A 25 4.20 -1.88 21.31
C ILE A 25 5.40 -1.28 22.04
N LYS A 26 5.15 -0.58 23.14
CA LYS A 26 6.16 0.06 23.95
C LYS A 26 5.95 -0.29 25.41
N PHE A 27 6.98 -0.86 26.04
CA PHE A 27 7.09 -1.05 27.47
C PHE A 27 7.95 0.08 28.03
N THR A 28 7.46 0.77 29.02
CA THR A 28 8.22 1.82 29.72
C THR A 28 8.28 1.43 31.19
N LYS A 29 9.49 1.20 31.70
CA LYS A 29 9.72 0.94 33.13
C LYS A 29 9.77 2.26 33.89
N ASN A 30 8.96 2.37 34.92
CA ASN A 30 9.00 3.41 35.96
C ASN A 30 9.54 2.80 37.24
N GLU A 31 9.61 3.58 38.35
CA GLU A 31 10.11 3.12 39.64
C GLU A 31 9.32 1.92 40.19
N ALA A 32 8.00 1.92 40.08
CA ALA A 32 7.11 0.92 40.68
C ALA A 32 6.30 0.08 39.69
N ASN A 33 6.33 0.39 38.40
CA ASN A 33 5.48 -0.28 37.42
C ASN A 33 6.10 -0.34 36.00
N ILE A 34 5.56 -1.21 35.18
CA ILE A 34 5.77 -1.20 33.74
C ILE A 34 4.48 -0.68 33.07
N GLU A 35 4.63 0.38 32.31
CA GLU A 35 3.59 0.92 31.45
C GLU A 35 3.69 0.27 30.07
N ILE A 36 2.61 -0.35 29.62
CA ILE A 36 2.51 -0.93 28.28
C ILE A 36 1.60 -0.06 27.46
N PHE A 37 2.13 0.48 26.38
CA PHE A 37 1.44 1.34 25.42
C PHE A 37 1.44 0.68 24.05
N ILE A 38 0.26 0.62 23.42
CA ILE A 38 0.08 0.10 22.07
C ILE A 38 -0.54 1.18 21.20
N LYS A 39 0.05 1.44 20.05
CA LYS A 39 -0.45 2.42 19.07
C LYS A 39 -0.52 1.81 17.68
N GLU A 40 -1.64 1.96 17.04
CA GLU A 40 -1.77 1.69 15.61
C GLU A 40 -1.00 2.74 14.81
N LYS A 41 -0.13 2.31 13.90
CA LYS A 41 0.79 3.19 13.16
C LYS A 41 0.06 4.12 12.17
N SER A 42 -1.05 3.67 11.62
CA SER A 42 -1.88 4.39 10.65
C SER A 42 -3.00 5.24 11.27
N SER A 43 -3.29 5.06 12.56
CA SER A 43 -4.40 5.73 13.25
C SER A 43 -3.93 6.82 14.20
N LEU A 44 -4.62 7.96 14.20
CA LEU A 44 -4.40 9.04 15.16
C LEU A 44 -5.00 8.73 16.54
N SER A 45 -6.07 7.94 16.59
CA SER A 45 -6.90 7.76 17.78
C SER A 45 -6.85 6.35 18.41
N SER A 46 -6.31 5.36 17.70
CA SER A 46 -6.28 3.97 18.19
C SER A 46 -5.05 3.73 19.04
N SER A 47 -5.19 4.00 20.34
CA SER A 47 -4.15 3.78 21.34
C SER A 47 -4.71 3.03 22.55
N TYR A 48 -3.87 2.19 23.17
CA TYR A 48 -4.21 1.36 24.32
C TYR A 48 -3.10 1.48 25.35
N LYS A 49 -3.45 1.50 26.64
CA LYS A 49 -2.48 1.69 27.70
C LYS A 49 -2.89 0.94 28.96
N ILE A 50 -1.94 0.29 29.61
CA ILE A 50 -2.07 -0.28 30.94
C ILE A 50 -0.79 -0.02 31.75
N SER A 51 -0.92 0.06 33.05
CA SER A 51 0.21 0.14 34.00
C SER A 51 0.12 -1.03 34.95
N LEU A 52 1.20 -1.80 35.08
CA LEU A 52 1.26 -3.03 35.88
C LEU A 52 2.40 -2.95 36.89
N GLU A 53 2.05 -3.18 38.16
CA GLU A 53 3.00 -3.38 39.28
C GLU A 53 3.38 -4.87 39.35
N VAL A 54 4.41 -5.22 40.12
CA VAL A 54 4.86 -6.61 40.35
C VAL A 54 3.70 -7.53 40.75
N LYS A 55 2.86 -7.09 41.69
CA LYS A 55 1.69 -7.86 42.14
C LYS A 55 0.72 -8.21 41.01
N ASN A 56 0.52 -7.29 40.03
CA ASN A 56 -0.36 -7.55 38.90
C ASN A 56 0.20 -8.64 37.98
N PHE A 57 1.51 -8.65 37.78
CA PHE A 57 2.17 -9.72 37.02
C PHE A 57 2.03 -11.08 37.71
N HIS A 58 2.18 -11.12 39.05
CA HIS A 58 1.99 -12.34 39.85
C HIS A 58 0.57 -12.89 39.78
N GLU A 59 -0.44 -12.02 39.70
CA GLU A 59 -1.86 -12.40 39.57
C GLU A 59 -2.17 -12.91 38.15
N ILE A 60 -1.62 -12.25 37.12
CA ILE A 60 -1.89 -12.58 35.71
C ILE A 60 -1.25 -13.92 35.35
N ASN A 61 -0.01 -14.18 35.75
CA ASN A 61 0.67 -15.44 35.45
C ASN A 61 1.66 -15.86 36.50
N LYS A 62 1.56 -17.14 36.92
CA LYS A 62 2.45 -17.74 37.95
C LYS A 62 3.93 -17.70 37.60
N PHE A 63 4.28 -17.59 36.31
CA PHE A 63 5.66 -17.44 35.88
C PHE A 63 6.35 -16.26 36.53
N PHE A 64 5.66 -15.14 36.70
CA PHE A 64 6.22 -13.92 37.27
C PHE A 64 6.42 -13.96 38.79
N LYS A 65 5.94 -14.97 39.50
CA LYS A 65 6.14 -15.14 40.96
C LYS A 65 7.60 -15.37 41.36
N GLN A 66 8.49 -15.60 40.42
CA GLN A 66 9.93 -15.70 40.63
C GLN A 66 10.66 -14.35 40.66
N PHE A 67 9.98 -13.27 40.33
CA PHE A 67 10.53 -11.92 40.30
C PHE A 67 9.94 -11.10 41.44
N ASP A 68 10.79 -10.47 42.24
CA ASP A 68 10.36 -9.65 43.35
C ASP A 68 10.35 -8.15 43.02
N GLU A 69 11.11 -7.74 41.99
CA GLU A 69 11.25 -6.37 41.58
C GLU A 69 10.77 -6.11 40.13
N ILE A 70 10.27 -4.90 39.86
CA ILE A 70 9.80 -4.49 38.57
C ILE A 70 10.94 -4.43 37.53
N GLN A 71 12.17 -4.18 38.00
CA GLN A 71 13.39 -4.19 37.18
C GLN A 71 13.63 -5.57 36.58
N GLU A 72 13.52 -6.62 37.37
CA GLU A 72 13.74 -8.00 36.90
C GLU A 72 12.74 -8.41 35.84
N ILE A 73 11.47 -8.04 36.02
CA ILE A 73 10.42 -8.30 34.99
C ILE A 73 10.70 -7.55 33.71
N PHE A 74 11.17 -6.30 33.79
CA PHE A 74 11.49 -5.50 32.63
C PHE A 74 12.72 -6.06 31.87
N GLU A 75 13.78 -6.41 32.60
CA GLU A 75 14.99 -7.04 32.05
C GLU A 75 14.63 -8.36 31.33
N TYR A 76 13.77 -9.17 31.98
CA TYR A 76 13.28 -10.39 31.35
C TYR A 76 12.63 -10.15 29.99
N PHE A 77 11.79 -9.11 29.83
CA PHE A 77 11.23 -8.77 28.53
C PHE A 77 12.28 -8.27 27.53
N CYS A 78 13.30 -7.56 28.01
CA CYS A 78 14.41 -7.10 27.15
C CYS A 78 15.28 -8.26 26.64
N ASP A 79 15.45 -9.31 27.45
CA ASP A 79 16.29 -10.47 27.14
C ASP A 79 15.56 -11.56 26.32
N LEU A 80 14.27 -11.39 26.07
CA LEU A 80 13.47 -12.34 25.31
C LEU A 80 13.83 -12.24 23.81
N GLU A 81 14.78 -13.08 23.34
CA GLU A 81 15.31 -13.03 21.96
C GLU A 81 14.22 -13.09 20.87
N GLU A 82 13.15 -13.83 21.12
CA GLU A 82 12.03 -14.02 20.19
C GLU A 82 10.76 -13.23 20.60
N LEU A 83 10.89 -12.12 21.31
CA LEU A 83 9.73 -11.37 21.82
C LEU A 83 8.73 -11.00 20.72
N VAL A 84 9.22 -10.55 19.57
CA VAL A 84 8.37 -10.15 18.44
C VAL A 84 7.62 -11.36 17.87
N GLU A 85 8.31 -12.48 17.66
CA GLU A 85 7.73 -13.69 17.10
C GLU A 85 6.80 -14.42 18.07
N SER A 86 7.05 -14.28 19.38
CA SER A 86 6.22 -14.85 20.44
C SER A 86 5.00 -14.01 20.80
N THR A 87 4.87 -12.80 20.23
CA THR A 87 3.79 -11.85 20.55
C THR A 87 2.73 -11.85 19.44
N THR A 88 1.47 -11.98 19.85
CA THR A 88 0.30 -11.76 18.99
C THR A 88 -0.63 -10.71 19.58
N ILE A 89 -1.33 -9.97 18.71
CA ILE A 89 -2.28 -8.94 19.10
C ILE A 89 -3.63 -9.17 18.46
N THR A 90 -4.70 -8.96 19.22
CA THR A 90 -6.08 -8.91 18.70
C THR A 90 -6.74 -7.65 19.20
N ILE A 91 -7.26 -6.84 18.31
CA ILE A 91 -7.85 -5.54 18.61
C ILE A 91 -9.38 -5.62 18.62
N THR A 92 -9.96 -4.97 19.61
CA THR A 92 -11.41 -4.73 19.71
C THR A 92 -11.68 -3.24 19.92
N ASN A 93 -12.93 -2.82 19.78
CA ASN A 93 -13.30 -1.42 20.01
C ASN A 93 -13.03 -0.89 21.42
N LYS A 94 -12.91 -1.79 22.41
CA LYS A 94 -12.76 -1.43 23.83
C LYS A 94 -11.37 -1.72 24.40
N PHE A 95 -10.66 -2.70 23.86
CA PHE A 95 -9.35 -3.13 24.38
C PHE A 95 -8.51 -3.82 23.31
N ALA A 96 -7.20 -3.85 23.53
CA ALA A 96 -6.25 -4.72 22.84
C ALA A 96 -5.97 -5.96 23.70
N LYS A 97 -6.03 -7.15 23.12
CA LYS A 97 -5.54 -8.39 23.72
C LYS A 97 -4.12 -8.62 23.22
N LEU A 98 -3.14 -8.49 24.12
CA LEU A 98 -1.76 -8.81 23.87
C LEU A 98 -1.45 -10.18 24.47
N ASN A 99 -0.99 -11.09 23.64
CA ASN A 99 -0.61 -12.44 24.07
C ASN A 99 0.88 -12.64 23.77
N ILE A 100 1.67 -12.88 24.82
CA ILE A 100 3.10 -13.16 24.75
C ILE A 100 3.35 -14.58 25.22
N LYS A 101 3.95 -15.40 24.36
CA LYS A 101 4.34 -16.77 24.71
C LYS A 101 5.55 -16.75 25.61
N LEU A 102 5.41 -17.30 26.81
CA LEU A 102 6.50 -17.43 27.78
C LEU A 102 7.14 -18.82 27.70
N PRO A 103 8.41 -18.98 28.14
CA PRO A 103 9.05 -20.29 28.24
C PRO A 103 8.30 -21.20 29.22
N SER A 104 8.34 -22.51 28.97
CA SER A 104 7.74 -23.51 29.85
C SER A 104 8.57 -23.68 31.13
N ILE A 105 7.95 -23.50 32.30
CA ILE A 105 8.61 -23.63 33.61
C ILE A 105 8.82 -25.13 33.99
N SER A 106 8.09 -26.04 33.40
CA SER A 106 8.20 -27.49 33.66
C SER A 106 7.73 -28.33 32.51
N LYS A 107 7.98 -29.66 32.58
CA LYS A 107 7.54 -30.66 31.59
C LYS A 107 6.01 -30.78 31.39
N SER A 108 5.20 -29.90 31.98
CA SER A 108 3.76 -29.88 31.78
C SER A 108 3.43 -29.14 30.46
N LYS A 109 2.65 -29.78 29.61
CA LYS A 109 2.19 -29.26 28.29
C LYS A 109 1.19 -28.09 28.38
N THR A 110 1.14 -27.35 29.46
CA THR A 110 0.26 -26.18 29.58
C THR A 110 0.88 -24.99 28.86
N ASN A 111 0.13 -24.41 27.92
CA ASN A 111 0.51 -23.19 27.22
C ASN A 111 0.78 -22.08 28.26
N ASN A 112 2.04 -21.70 28.38
CA ASN A 112 2.45 -20.66 29.32
C ASN A 112 2.44 -19.32 28.57
N ASN A 113 1.27 -18.68 28.53
CA ASN A 113 1.08 -17.41 27.83
C ASN A 113 0.77 -16.30 28.83
N LEU A 114 1.41 -15.15 28.64
CA LEU A 114 0.99 -13.90 29.26
C LEU A 114 -0.10 -13.28 28.40
N LEU A 115 -1.33 -13.26 28.90
CA LEU A 115 -2.47 -12.64 28.23
C LEU A 115 -2.85 -11.35 28.93
N LEU A 116 -2.70 -10.22 28.27
CA LEU A 116 -3.05 -8.90 28.76
C LEU A 116 -4.25 -8.34 28.00
N GLN A 117 -5.24 -7.82 28.73
CA GLN A 117 -6.29 -6.99 28.20
C GLN A 117 -5.98 -5.53 28.48
N ILE A 118 -5.60 -4.79 27.46
CA ILE A 118 -5.14 -3.41 27.57
C ILE A 118 -6.26 -2.48 27.11
N PRO A 119 -6.85 -1.66 28.00
CA PRO A 119 -7.99 -0.82 27.66
C PRO A 119 -7.61 0.23 26.62
N ARG A 120 -8.58 0.60 25.78
CA ARG A 120 -8.46 1.70 24.84
C ARG A 120 -8.40 3.02 25.61
N ILE A 121 -7.50 3.91 25.17
CA ILE A 121 -7.45 5.27 25.66
C ILE A 121 -8.42 6.11 24.83
N GLU A 122 -9.37 6.77 25.48
CA GLU A 122 -10.12 7.85 24.85
C GLU A 122 -9.26 9.11 24.91
N LEU A 123 -8.70 9.51 23.76
CA LEU A 123 -7.95 10.75 23.65
C LEU A 123 -8.91 11.92 23.82
N LYS A 124 -8.57 12.82 24.74
CA LYS A 124 -9.29 14.10 24.86
C LYS A 124 -9.05 14.94 23.60
N GLU A 125 -9.99 15.81 23.29
CA GLU A 125 -9.94 16.69 22.10
C GLU A 125 -8.60 17.43 21.98
N ASN A 126 -8.07 17.94 23.09
CA ASN A 126 -6.77 18.62 23.12
C ASN A 126 -5.60 17.70 22.75
N ASP A 127 -5.63 16.42 23.14
CA ASP A 127 -4.57 15.46 22.82
C ASP A 127 -4.59 15.10 21.33
N LEU A 128 -5.79 15.00 20.74
CA LEU A 128 -5.98 14.84 19.30
C LEU A 128 -5.43 16.04 18.52
N ILE A 129 -5.69 17.26 18.98
CA ILE A 129 -5.16 18.48 18.37
C ILE A 129 -3.63 18.49 18.43
N VAL A 130 -3.02 18.14 19.57
CA VAL A 130 -1.57 18.04 19.71
C VAL A 130 -0.97 17.00 18.77
N GLU A 131 -1.60 15.85 18.61
CA GLU A 131 -1.12 14.80 17.68
C GLU A 131 -1.28 15.23 16.22
N LEU A 132 -2.39 15.90 15.86
CA LEU A 132 -2.58 16.52 14.55
C LEU A 132 -1.49 17.55 14.26
N CYS A 133 -1.17 18.43 15.20
CA CYS A 133 -0.09 19.42 15.05
C CYS A 133 1.28 18.76 14.82
N LYS A 134 1.56 17.61 15.47
CA LYS A 134 2.79 16.84 15.20
C LYS A 134 2.82 16.26 13.79
N GLN A 135 1.68 15.78 13.27
CA GLN A 135 1.59 15.27 11.90
C GLN A 135 1.76 16.40 10.88
N VAL A 136 1.14 17.55 11.11
CA VAL A 136 1.33 18.75 10.26
C VAL A 136 2.81 19.14 10.20
N LYS A 137 3.50 19.23 11.34
CA LYS A 137 4.95 19.51 11.37
C LYS A 137 5.79 18.50 10.60
N LYS A 138 5.42 17.21 10.59
CA LYS A 138 6.10 16.21 9.77
C LYS A 138 5.87 16.45 8.28
N ILE A 139 4.67 16.88 7.88
CA ILE A 139 4.36 17.26 6.50
C ILE A 139 5.24 18.45 6.08
N ASP A 140 5.31 19.51 6.88
CA ASP A 140 6.14 20.69 6.62
C ASP A 140 7.63 20.31 6.41
N ILE A 141 8.15 19.38 7.25
CA ILE A 141 9.52 18.87 7.11
C ILE A 141 9.71 18.09 5.81
N LEU A 142 8.71 17.26 5.42
CA LEU A 142 8.76 16.52 4.16
C LEU A 142 8.68 17.45 2.96
N GLU A 143 7.82 18.46 2.99
CA GLU A 143 7.71 19.49 1.96
C GLU A 143 9.04 20.25 1.80
N SER A 144 9.68 20.65 2.92
CA SER A 144 10.98 21.29 2.90
C SER A 144 12.08 20.40 2.28
N LYS A 145 12.07 19.10 2.57
CA LYS A 145 13.00 18.13 1.97
C LYS A 145 12.75 17.95 0.47
N ILE A 146 11.49 17.88 0.06
CA ILE A 146 11.10 17.79 -1.35
C ILE A 146 11.55 19.04 -2.09
N ASN A 147 11.33 20.22 -1.54
CA ASN A 147 11.80 21.49 -2.10
C ASN A 147 13.32 21.53 -2.25
N PHE A 148 14.06 21.06 -1.23
CA PHE A 148 15.51 20.95 -1.31
C PHE A 148 15.97 20.01 -2.44
N ILE A 149 15.31 18.87 -2.61
CA ILE A 149 15.60 17.93 -3.70
C ILE A 149 15.29 18.59 -5.06
N PHE A 150 14.17 19.28 -5.20
CA PHE A 150 13.81 20.00 -6.43
C PHE A 150 14.86 21.06 -6.82
N LEU A 151 15.30 21.86 -5.85
CA LEU A 151 16.35 22.85 -6.05
C LEU A 151 17.68 22.20 -6.42
N SER A 152 18.04 21.07 -5.78
CA SER A 152 19.28 20.33 -6.10
C SER A 152 19.27 19.71 -7.51
N LEU A 153 18.07 19.50 -8.09
CA LEU A 153 17.87 19.06 -9.47
C LEU A 153 17.81 20.23 -10.47
N GLY A 154 18.10 21.46 -10.04
CA GLY A 154 18.04 22.66 -10.89
C GLY A 154 16.60 23.08 -11.24
N LYS A 155 15.61 22.68 -10.45
CA LYS A 155 14.20 23.08 -10.60
C LYS A 155 13.90 24.28 -9.72
N THR A 156 13.04 25.16 -10.19
CA THR A 156 12.64 26.37 -9.47
C THR A 156 11.43 26.11 -8.57
N GLU A 157 11.22 26.98 -7.58
CA GLU A 157 10.02 26.99 -6.74
C GLU A 157 8.72 27.06 -7.58
N LYS A 158 8.78 27.77 -8.70
CA LYS A 158 7.69 27.90 -9.67
C LYS A 158 7.35 26.55 -10.36
N ASP A 159 8.36 25.70 -10.60
CA ASP A 159 8.15 24.34 -11.13
C ASP A 159 7.46 23.45 -10.09
N PHE A 160 7.78 23.64 -8.81
CA PHE A 160 7.14 22.93 -7.69
C PHE A 160 5.69 23.38 -7.50
N GLU A 161 5.40 24.68 -7.49
CA GLU A 161 4.04 25.21 -7.41
C GLU A 161 3.18 24.76 -8.59
N SER A 162 3.75 24.73 -9.79
CA SER A 162 3.09 24.20 -10.98
C SER A 162 2.72 22.72 -10.82
N PHE A 163 3.65 21.90 -10.31
CA PHE A 163 3.43 20.48 -10.04
C PHE A 163 2.33 20.25 -8.97
N ASP A 164 2.41 20.97 -7.85
CA ASP A 164 1.44 20.87 -6.75
C ASP A 164 0.04 21.34 -7.16
N ASN A 165 -0.06 22.43 -7.93
CA ASN A 165 -1.34 22.89 -8.50
C ASN A 165 -1.93 21.89 -9.48
N ILE A 166 -1.09 21.26 -10.31
CA ILE A 166 -1.50 20.19 -11.23
C ILE A 166 -2.07 18.99 -10.45
N LEU A 167 -1.43 18.58 -9.37
CA LEU A 167 -1.91 17.49 -8.51
C LEU A 167 -3.21 17.85 -7.79
N LYS A 168 -3.36 19.09 -7.33
CA LYS A 168 -4.54 19.56 -6.58
C LYS A 168 -5.77 19.80 -7.46
N THR A 169 -5.59 20.35 -8.66
CA THR A 169 -6.69 20.76 -9.56
C THR A 169 -7.40 19.55 -10.18
N ASN A 170 -6.68 18.46 -10.44
CA ASN A 170 -7.19 17.35 -11.24
C ASN A 170 -8.08 16.34 -10.49
N ILE A 171 -8.15 16.42 -9.17
CA ILE A 171 -8.89 15.40 -8.39
C ILE A 171 -10.37 15.80 -8.18
N LYS A 172 -10.72 17.09 -8.29
CA LYS A 172 -12.07 17.58 -7.97
C LYS A 172 -13.11 17.36 -9.06
N ASP A 173 -12.72 17.35 -10.34
CA ASP A 173 -13.64 17.36 -11.49
C ASP A 173 -13.68 16.07 -12.29
N ILE A 174 -13.00 15.01 -11.82
CA ILE A 174 -12.97 13.73 -12.50
C ILE A 174 -14.13 12.87 -12.02
N ASP A 175 -15.09 12.61 -12.90
CA ASP A 175 -16.23 11.71 -12.67
C ASP A 175 -15.75 10.23 -12.65
N LEU A 176 -15.07 9.87 -11.56
CA LEU A 176 -14.66 8.50 -11.26
C LEU A 176 -15.71 7.74 -10.41
N GLU A 177 -16.80 8.40 -10.02
CA GLU A 177 -17.85 7.79 -9.17
C GLU A 177 -18.49 6.56 -9.84
N LYS A 178 -18.29 6.39 -11.14
CA LYS A 178 -18.80 5.25 -11.91
C LYS A 178 -17.78 4.11 -12.10
N SER A 179 -16.53 4.26 -11.66
CA SER A 179 -15.56 3.16 -11.74
C SER A 179 -15.86 2.07 -10.72
N LYS A 180 -15.69 0.81 -11.14
CA LYS A 180 -15.78 -0.37 -10.26
C LYS A 180 -14.40 -0.87 -9.82
N ILE A 181 -13.31 -0.30 -10.35
CA ILE A 181 -11.95 -0.80 -10.17
C ILE A 181 -11.11 0.18 -9.35
N ILE A 182 -11.21 1.48 -9.62
CA ILE A 182 -10.34 2.52 -9.08
C ILE A 182 -11.01 3.31 -7.97
N HIS A 183 -10.19 3.67 -6.98
CA HIS A 183 -10.56 4.59 -5.91
C HIS A 183 -9.93 5.96 -6.15
N LYS A 184 -10.44 6.99 -5.46
CA LYS A 184 -9.98 8.39 -5.63
C LYS A 184 -8.45 8.54 -5.50
N ASN A 185 -7.83 7.82 -4.58
CA ASN A 185 -6.38 7.90 -4.34
C ASN A 185 -5.55 7.22 -5.45
N ASP A 186 -6.11 6.21 -6.14
CA ASP A 186 -5.40 5.51 -7.21
C ASP A 186 -5.13 6.45 -8.41
N PHE A 187 -6.01 7.43 -8.62
CA PHE A 187 -5.88 8.36 -9.73
C PHE A 187 -4.69 9.32 -9.59
N LYS A 188 -4.26 9.62 -8.35
CA LYS A 188 -3.06 10.40 -8.09
C LYS A 188 -1.82 9.74 -8.70
N LEU A 189 -1.67 8.42 -8.51
CA LEU A 189 -0.57 7.65 -9.09
C LEU A 189 -0.48 7.80 -10.61
N ILE A 190 -1.64 7.76 -11.30
CA ILE A 190 -1.71 7.89 -12.76
C ILE A 190 -1.36 9.32 -13.20
N SER A 191 -1.85 10.33 -12.47
CA SER A 191 -1.53 11.73 -12.74
C SER A 191 -0.03 12.00 -12.61
N GLU A 192 0.61 11.46 -11.58
CA GLU A 192 2.06 11.53 -11.37
C GLU A 192 2.83 10.83 -12.52
N GLY A 193 2.41 9.62 -12.90
CA GLY A 193 3.01 8.87 -14.00
C GLY A 193 2.96 9.63 -15.32
N ILE A 194 1.82 10.23 -15.65
CA ILE A 194 1.63 11.06 -16.85
C ILE A 194 2.49 12.32 -16.78
N TYR A 195 2.52 12.99 -15.63
CA TYR A 195 3.36 14.18 -15.48
C TYR A 195 4.85 13.86 -15.64
N ILE A 196 5.34 12.76 -15.07
CA ILE A 196 6.73 12.32 -15.22
C ILE A 196 7.09 12.14 -16.69
N LYS A 197 6.22 11.49 -17.49
CA LYS A 197 6.47 11.19 -18.89
C LYS A 197 6.24 12.37 -19.84
N LEU A 198 5.17 13.13 -19.63
CA LEU A 198 4.67 14.08 -20.60
C LEU A 198 4.77 15.55 -20.16
N LYS A 199 5.02 15.81 -18.87
CA LYS A 199 4.91 17.15 -18.26
C LYS A 199 3.55 17.80 -18.50
N LYS A 200 2.50 16.98 -18.49
CA LYS A 200 1.12 17.36 -18.75
C LYS A 200 0.20 16.95 -17.59
N ALA A 201 -0.85 17.74 -17.38
CA ALA A 201 -1.92 17.43 -16.45
C ALA A 201 -3.09 16.72 -17.15
N ILE A 202 -3.86 15.96 -16.37
CA ILE A 202 -5.12 15.36 -16.85
C ILE A 202 -6.24 16.37 -16.65
N LYS A 203 -6.83 16.85 -17.75
CA LYS A 203 -7.94 17.80 -17.74
C LYS A 203 -9.31 17.12 -17.70
N LYS A 204 -9.46 15.99 -18.40
CA LYS A 204 -10.71 15.25 -18.51
C LYS A 204 -10.49 13.77 -18.66
N VAL A 205 -11.41 12.98 -18.10
CA VAL A 205 -11.42 11.52 -18.18
C VAL A 205 -12.77 11.08 -18.75
N LYS A 206 -12.75 10.18 -19.74
CA LYS A 206 -13.94 9.65 -20.37
C LYS A 206 -13.87 8.13 -20.45
N LEU A 207 -14.81 7.43 -19.82
CA LEU A 207 -14.93 5.98 -19.94
C LEU A 207 -15.31 5.59 -21.37
N LEU A 208 -14.41 4.89 -22.04
CA LEU A 208 -14.64 4.33 -23.39
C LEU A 208 -15.28 2.96 -23.30
N TYR A 209 -14.69 2.09 -22.48
CA TYR A 209 -15.02 0.68 -22.43
C TYR A 209 -14.95 0.14 -21.00
N ARG A 210 -15.87 -0.80 -20.70
CA ARG A 210 -15.87 -1.63 -19.51
C ARG A 210 -16.32 -3.04 -19.87
N ALA A 211 -15.53 -4.06 -19.56
CA ALA A 211 -15.80 -5.43 -19.99
C ALA A 211 -17.14 -5.96 -19.49
N THR A 212 -17.50 -5.68 -18.22
CA THR A 212 -18.81 -6.09 -17.66
C THR A 212 -20.01 -5.36 -18.25
N ARG A 213 -19.82 -4.24 -18.96
CA ARG A 213 -20.89 -3.47 -19.62
C ARG A 213 -20.98 -3.76 -21.12
N ASP A 214 -19.82 -3.84 -21.78
CA ASP A 214 -19.71 -3.81 -23.24
C ASP A 214 -19.39 -5.19 -23.85
N GLY A 215 -19.14 -6.20 -22.98
CA GLY A 215 -18.71 -7.55 -23.37
C GLY A 215 -17.20 -7.73 -23.24
N ASP A 216 -16.74 -8.94 -23.09
CA ASP A 216 -15.37 -9.33 -22.70
C ASP A 216 -14.50 -9.83 -23.87
N SER A 217 -15.01 -9.72 -25.11
CA SER A 217 -14.27 -10.13 -26.31
C SER A 217 -13.31 -9.04 -26.80
N ALA A 218 -12.26 -9.46 -27.49
CA ALA A 218 -11.33 -8.56 -28.19
C ALA A 218 -12.08 -7.60 -29.15
N SER A 219 -13.06 -8.12 -29.89
CA SER A 219 -13.88 -7.32 -30.83
C SER A 219 -14.65 -6.21 -30.09
N ASN A 220 -15.18 -6.48 -28.89
CA ASN A 220 -15.86 -5.46 -28.08
C ASN A 220 -14.91 -4.33 -27.66
N PHE A 221 -13.70 -4.67 -27.20
CA PHE A 221 -12.66 -3.71 -26.88
C PHE A 221 -12.30 -2.84 -28.09
N HIS A 222 -11.97 -3.47 -29.22
CA HIS A 222 -11.54 -2.77 -30.44
C HIS A 222 -12.64 -1.86 -31.01
N SER A 223 -13.89 -2.29 -30.97
CA SER A 223 -15.02 -1.45 -31.43
C SER A 223 -15.17 -0.12 -30.66
N LYS A 224 -14.68 -0.04 -29.42
CA LYS A 224 -14.75 1.14 -28.56
C LYS A 224 -13.46 1.93 -28.48
N CYS A 225 -12.31 1.25 -28.62
CA CYS A 225 -11.00 1.81 -28.32
C CYS A 225 -10.12 2.08 -29.53
N ASP A 226 -10.33 1.43 -30.67
CA ASP A 226 -9.55 1.69 -31.89
C ASP A 226 -9.67 3.14 -32.34
N GLY A 227 -8.54 3.74 -32.71
CA GLY A 227 -8.40 5.16 -33.03
C GLY A 227 -8.33 6.08 -31.81
N LYS A 228 -8.45 5.55 -30.60
CA LYS A 228 -8.34 6.33 -29.35
C LYS A 228 -6.91 6.30 -28.83
N SER A 229 -6.37 7.49 -28.52
CA SER A 229 -5.05 7.71 -27.96
C SER A 229 -5.15 8.26 -26.53
N LYS A 230 -4.02 8.32 -25.84
CA LYS A 230 -3.94 8.81 -24.45
C LYS A 230 -4.94 8.09 -23.56
N THR A 231 -4.88 6.77 -23.58
CA THR A 231 -5.81 5.93 -22.84
C THR A 231 -5.14 5.30 -21.63
N VAL A 232 -5.89 5.12 -20.57
CA VAL A 232 -5.50 4.34 -19.41
C VAL A 232 -6.41 3.13 -19.27
N THR A 233 -5.79 1.97 -19.12
CA THR A 233 -6.48 0.70 -18.87
C THR A 233 -6.33 0.34 -17.41
N PHE A 234 -7.44 0.05 -16.71
CA PHE A 234 -7.46 -0.48 -15.34
C PHE A 234 -8.02 -1.89 -15.36
N ILE A 235 -7.36 -2.80 -14.69
CA ILE A 235 -7.70 -4.22 -14.61
C ILE A 235 -7.92 -4.60 -13.16
N LYS A 236 -9.01 -5.32 -12.89
CA LYS A 236 -9.25 -6.05 -11.63
C LYS A 236 -9.33 -7.53 -11.92
N THR A 237 -8.53 -8.31 -11.22
CA THR A 237 -8.50 -9.76 -11.35
C THR A 237 -9.46 -10.42 -10.36
N LYS A 238 -9.87 -11.67 -10.62
CA LYS A 238 -10.68 -12.47 -9.70
C LYS A 238 -9.95 -12.75 -8.38
N SER A 239 -8.62 -12.68 -8.35
CA SER A 239 -7.80 -12.73 -7.12
C SER A 239 -7.75 -11.42 -6.36
N GLY A 240 -8.43 -10.36 -6.83
CA GLY A 240 -8.50 -9.05 -6.19
C GLY A 240 -7.34 -8.11 -6.54
N LYS A 241 -6.38 -8.50 -7.38
CA LYS A 241 -5.28 -7.62 -7.79
C LYS A 241 -5.75 -6.55 -8.75
N ARG A 242 -5.18 -5.33 -8.62
CA ARG A 242 -5.53 -4.16 -9.43
C ARG A 242 -4.26 -3.56 -10.04
N PHE A 243 -4.23 -3.47 -11.35
CA PHE A 243 -3.10 -2.92 -12.10
C PHE A 243 -3.56 -2.41 -13.47
N GLY A 244 -2.63 -1.92 -14.28
CA GLY A 244 -2.97 -1.47 -15.63
C GLY A 244 -1.82 -0.83 -16.36
N GLY A 245 -2.16 -0.05 -17.39
CA GLY A 245 -1.17 0.65 -18.22
C GLY A 245 -1.74 1.90 -18.87
N PHE A 246 -0.86 2.87 -19.13
CA PHE A 246 -1.12 4.05 -19.92
C PHE A 246 -0.52 3.89 -21.32
N ALA A 247 -1.33 4.11 -22.36
CA ALA A 247 -0.94 4.15 -23.76
C ALA A 247 -1.13 5.57 -24.31
N TYR A 248 -0.06 6.18 -24.80
CA TYR A 248 -0.14 7.48 -25.46
C TYR A 248 -0.59 7.37 -26.92
N SER A 249 -0.13 6.33 -27.61
CA SER A 249 -0.48 6.03 -29.00
C SER A 249 -1.90 5.47 -29.13
N SER A 250 -2.46 5.57 -30.32
CA SER A 250 -3.82 5.05 -30.60
C SER A 250 -3.84 3.54 -30.71
N TRP A 251 -4.90 2.93 -30.16
CA TRP A 251 -5.20 1.54 -30.38
C TRP A 251 -5.62 1.26 -31.81
N HIS A 252 -5.32 0.06 -32.33
CA HIS A 252 -5.79 -0.47 -33.59
C HIS A 252 -5.73 -2.01 -33.58
N SER A 253 -6.46 -2.64 -34.48
CA SER A 253 -6.57 -4.11 -34.62
C SER A 253 -5.85 -4.64 -35.90
N SER A 254 -4.73 -4.01 -36.27
CA SER A 254 -4.00 -4.33 -37.52
C SER A 254 -2.95 -5.45 -37.38
N ASN A 255 -2.83 -6.07 -36.20
CA ASN A 255 -1.81 -7.06 -35.85
C ASN A 255 -0.37 -6.55 -36.03
N GLN A 256 -0.14 -5.29 -35.64
CA GLN A 256 1.16 -4.64 -35.71
C GLN A 256 1.59 -4.06 -34.41
N TRP A 257 2.89 -3.97 -34.24
CA TRP A 257 3.51 -3.29 -33.11
C TRP A 257 3.40 -1.78 -33.25
N ILE A 258 3.17 -1.11 -32.11
CA ILE A 258 3.10 0.33 -31.98
C ILE A 258 4.28 0.80 -31.14
N SER A 259 5.07 1.74 -31.66
CA SER A 259 6.08 2.43 -30.87
C SER A 259 5.41 3.49 -29.99
N ASP A 260 5.64 3.41 -28.70
CA ASP A 260 5.12 4.38 -27.72
C ASP A 260 6.14 4.62 -26.61
N SER A 261 6.90 5.70 -26.70
CA SER A 261 7.91 6.07 -25.71
C SER A 261 7.33 6.63 -24.40
N ASN A 262 6.05 6.95 -24.39
CA ASN A 262 5.36 7.53 -23.23
C ASN A 262 4.53 6.52 -22.44
N VAL A 263 4.54 5.27 -22.90
CA VAL A 263 3.86 4.17 -22.21
C VAL A 263 4.47 3.89 -20.83
N PHE A 264 3.63 3.51 -19.90
CA PHE A 264 4.04 2.93 -18.63
C PHE A 264 2.96 1.98 -18.12
N VAL A 265 3.35 1.05 -17.28
CA VAL A 265 2.43 0.15 -16.57
C VAL A 265 2.47 0.46 -15.06
N PHE A 266 1.47 0.06 -14.32
CA PHE A 266 1.35 0.37 -12.90
C PHE A 266 0.64 -0.73 -12.11
N SER A 267 0.98 -0.82 -10.83
CA SER A 267 0.24 -1.60 -9.84
C SER A 267 -0.45 -0.64 -8.86
N LEU A 268 -1.78 -0.70 -8.77
CA LEU A 268 -2.54 0.08 -7.80
C LEU A 268 -2.36 -0.45 -6.38
N ASP A 269 -2.14 -1.76 -6.23
CA ASP A 269 -1.93 -2.36 -4.91
C ASP A 269 -0.54 -2.03 -4.35
N ASN A 270 0.49 -1.92 -5.21
CA ASN A 270 1.84 -1.51 -4.82
C ASN A 270 2.02 0.01 -4.80
N GLN A 271 1.06 0.79 -5.33
CA GLN A 271 1.14 2.23 -5.52
C GLN A 271 2.40 2.65 -6.29
N GLU A 272 2.70 1.95 -7.39
CA GLU A 272 3.90 2.17 -8.21
C GLU A 272 3.62 2.18 -9.71
N CYS A 273 4.32 3.09 -10.42
CA CYS A 273 4.46 3.07 -11.86
C CYS A 273 5.80 2.45 -12.27
N TYR A 274 5.76 1.65 -13.33
CA TYR A 274 6.92 1.00 -13.92
C TYR A 274 7.12 1.53 -15.33
N TYR A 275 8.30 2.09 -15.54
CA TYR A 275 8.63 2.78 -16.78
C TYR A 275 9.50 1.89 -17.65
N TYR A 276 9.43 2.17 -18.91
CA TYR A 276 10.22 1.52 -19.92
C TYR A 276 11.67 2.02 -19.91
N ASN A 277 12.63 1.13 -20.04
CA ASN A 277 14.05 1.43 -19.89
C ASN A 277 14.91 1.14 -21.13
N SER A 278 14.31 0.75 -22.26
CA SER A 278 15.03 0.52 -23.53
C SER A 278 14.24 1.02 -24.77
N SER A 279 14.76 0.91 -25.98
CA SER A 279 14.08 1.32 -27.22
C SER A 279 13.30 0.16 -27.84
N GLY A 280 12.03 0.32 -28.21
CA GLY A 280 11.27 -0.72 -28.88
C GLY A 280 9.75 -0.51 -28.93
N TYR A 281 9.07 -1.55 -29.33
CA TYR A 281 7.62 -1.59 -29.47
C TYR A 281 6.97 -1.95 -28.14
N MET A 282 6.08 -1.09 -27.67
CA MET A 282 5.54 -1.20 -26.32
C MET A 282 4.07 -1.59 -26.26
N ILE A 283 3.38 -1.50 -27.38
CA ILE A 283 1.97 -1.85 -27.49
C ILE A 283 1.80 -2.72 -28.72
N TYR A 284 0.96 -3.73 -28.64
CA TYR A 284 0.62 -4.56 -29.78
C TYR A 284 -0.85 -4.42 -30.10
N GLY A 285 -1.16 -4.01 -31.35
CA GLY A 285 -2.51 -3.86 -31.85
C GLY A 285 -3.06 -5.19 -32.37
N SER A 286 -3.29 -6.15 -31.50
CA SER A 286 -3.79 -7.48 -31.86
C SER A 286 -5.29 -7.48 -32.11
N SER A 287 -5.73 -8.01 -33.25
CA SER A 287 -7.17 -8.21 -33.51
C SER A 287 -7.80 -9.32 -32.66
N SER A 288 -6.98 -10.17 -32.03
CA SER A 288 -7.42 -11.38 -31.30
C SER A 288 -7.34 -11.28 -29.79
N CYS A 289 -6.90 -10.15 -29.23
CA CYS A 289 -6.89 -9.91 -27.79
C CYS A 289 -7.24 -8.46 -27.45
N GLY A 290 -7.53 -8.17 -26.20
CA GLY A 290 -7.70 -6.81 -25.68
C GLY A 290 -6.39 -6.07 -25.54
N PRO A 291 -6.27 -5.15 -24.57
CA PRO A 291 -5.05 -4.36 -24.36
C PRO A 291 -3.82 -5.25 -24.16
N TYR A 292 -2.76 -4.92 -24.90
CA TYR A 292 -1.50 -5.65 -24.90
C TYR A 292 -0.35 -4.66 -24.71
N PHE A 293 0.37 -4.78 -23.59
CA PHE A 293 1.48 -3.92 -23.20
C PHE A 293 2.79 -4.71 -23.10
N GLY A 294 3.86 -4.13 -23.65
CA GLY A 294 5.20 -4.70 -23.61
C GLY A 294 5.48 -5.75 -24.67
N CYS A 295 6.75 -5.88 -25.04
CA CYS A 295 7.20 -6.85 -26.03
C CYS A 295 7.55 -8.16 -25.30
N GLY A 296 6.55 -9.08 -25.19
CA GLY A 296 6.77 -10.35 -24.58
C GLY A 296 5.77 -10.86 -23.52
N PRO A 297 4.51 -10.50 -23.49
CA PRO A 297 3.88 -9.23 -23.06
C PRO A 297 4.08 -8.99 -21.55
N ASP A 298 4.25 -7.75 -21.12
CA ASP A 298 4.22 -7.44 -19.68
C ASP A 298 2.82 -7.66 -19.09
N PHE A 299 1.78 -7.37 -19.86
CA PHE A 299 0.47 -7.99 -19.72
C PHE A 299 -0.34 -7.94 -21.01
N ASN A 300 -1.22 -8.90 -21.19
CA ASN A 300 -2.26 -8.87 -22.23
C ASN A 300 -3.57 -9.42 -21.71
N ILE A 301 -4.67 -8.88 -22.22
CA ILE A 301 -6.02 -9.35 -21.93
C ILE A 301 -6.47 -10.27 -23.06
N SER A 302 -6.73 -11.53 -22.73
CA SER A 302 -7.19 -12.54 -23.67
C SER A 302 -8.58 -12.25 -24.24
N ASN A 303 -8.87 -12.75 -25.41
CA ASN A 303 -10.24 -12.78 -25.93
C ASN A 303 -11.14 -13.59 -25.00
N ASN A 304 -12.39 -13.14 -24.78
CA ASN A 304 -13.34 -13.72 -23.82
C ASN A 304 -12.70 -13.86 -22.43
N CYS A 305 -12.18 -12.75 -21.91
CA CYS A 305 -11.28 -12.71 -20.75
C CYS A 305 -11.92 -13.16 -19.42
N PHE A 306 -13.23 -13.25 -19.33
CA PHE A 306 -13.91 -13.79 -18.16
C PHE A 306 -13.80 -15.32 -18.05
N SER A 307 -13.60 -15.98 -19.19
CA SER A 307 -13.48 -17.44 -19.31
C SER A 307 -12.03 -17.88 -19.56
N ASN A 308 -11.24 -17.06 -20.26
CA ASN A 308 -9.88 -17.36 -20.63
C ASN A 308 -8.88 -16.67 -19.71
N ASN A 309 -7.77 -17.36 -19.43
CA ASN A 309 -6.67 -16.75 -18.69
C ASN A 309 -5.96 -15.70 -19.54
N SER A 310 -5.77 -14.55 -18.94
CA SER A 310 -4.86 -13.49 -19.37
C SER A 310 -3.48 -13.69 -18.76
N SER A 311 -2.45 -13.02 -19.26
CA SER A 311 -1.08 -13.23 -18.80
C SER A 311 -0.37 -11.96 -18.37
N THR A 312 0.56 -12.11 -17.43
CA THR A 312 1.59 -11.12 -17.07
C THR A 312 2.96 -11.73 -17.18
N ASN A 313 3.91 -10.95 -17.68
CA ASN A 313 5.33 -11.26 -17.69
C ASN A 313 6.11 -10.02 -17.27
N GLN A 314 7.43 -10.10 -17.14
CA GLN A 314 8.29 -8.98 -16.78
C GLN A 314 9.39 -8.86 -17.85
N SER A 315 9.03 -8.29 -19.00
CA SER A 315 9.94 -8.29 -20.15
C SER A 315 10.44 -6.92 -20.55
N SER A 316 9.61 -5.88 -20.43
CA SER A 316 9.90 -4.59 -21.06
C SER A 316 10.04 -3.43 -20.07
N PHE A 317 9.31 -3.46 -18.96
CA PHE A 317 9.32 -2.39 -17.98
C PHE A 317 10.25 -2.70 -16.79
N ASP A 318 10.80 -1.64 -16.17
CA ASP A 318 11.63 -1.78 -14.98
C ASP A 318 10.76 -1.95 -13.73
N TYR A 319 10.64 -3.17 -13.28
CA TYR A 319 9.90 -3.56 -12.06
C TYR A 319 10.73 -3.44 -10.78
N LYS A 320 11.91 -2.82 -10.83
CA LYS A 320 12.78 -2.57 -9.67
C LYS A 320 13.11 -3.86 -8.90
N GLY A 321 13.34 -4.95 -9.61
CA GLY A 321 13.65 -6.26 -9.05
C GLY A 321 12.47 -7.02 -8.42
N LYS A 322 11.24 -6.50 -8.52
CA LYS A 322 10.05 -7.18 -7.99
C LYS A 322 9.54 -8.22 -8.98
N ASN A 323 9.41 -9.46 -8.55
CA ASN A 323 8.81 -10.52 -9.37
C ASN A 323 7.29 -10.39 -9.41
N TYR A 324 6.71 -10.55 -10.60
CA TYR A 324 5.25 -10.48 -10.84
C TYR A 324 4.57 -9.26 -10.20
N ALA A 325 5.21 -8.08 -10.32
CA ALA A 325 4.80 -6.85 -9.63
C ALA A 325 3.38 -6.38 -9.95
N LEU A 326 2.79 -6.79 -11.08
CA LEU A 326 1.42 -6.42 -11.48
C LEU A 326 0.37 -7.32 -10.82
N ASN A 327 0.50 -8.63 -10.98
CA ASN A 327 -0.54 -9.59 -10.57
C ASN A 327 -0.11 -10.57 -9.47
N GLY A 328 1.19 -10.70 -9.19
CA GLY A 328 1.73 -11.70 -8.26
C GLY A 328 1.98 -13.08 -8.89
N THR A 329 1.46 -13.34 -10.08
CA THR A 329 1.60 -14.60 -10.83
C THR A 329 1.64 -14.32 -12.34
N SER A 330 2.09 -15.31 -13.13
CA SER A 330 2.19 -15.19 -14.60
C SER A 330 0.85 -15.21 -15.32
N ASN A 331 -0.20 -15.78 -14.72
CA ASN A 331 -1.53 -15.88 -15.32
C ASN A 331 -2.58 -15.34 -14.37
N PHE A 332 -3.68 -14.79 -14.92
CA PHE A 332 -4.78 -14.28 -14.14
C PHE A 332 -6.11 -14.39 -14.89
N GLN A 333 -7.20 -14.43 -14.14
CA GLN A 333 -8.55 -14.27 -14.65
C GLN A 333 -9.04 -12.86 -14.37
N VAL A 334 -9.61 -12.23 -15.38
CA VAL A 334 -10.20 -10.89 -15.28
C VAL A 334 -11.54 -10.98 -14.55
N GLU A 335 -11.73 -10.11 -13.54
CA GLU A 335 -13.04 -9.82 -12.96
C GLU A 335 -13.74 -8.71 -13.74
N ASP A 336 -13.01 -7.62 -14.04
CA ASP A 336 -13.44 -6.53 -14.91
C ASP A 336 -12.21 -5.76 -15.41
N TYR A 337 -12.35 -5.05 -16.53
CA TYR A 337 -11.39 -4.04 -16.92
C TYR A 337 -12.06 -2.85 -17.60
N GLU A 338 -11.48 -1.69 -17.39
CA GLU A 338 -11.98 -0.40 -17.85
C GLU A 338 -10.92 0.33 -18.65
N VAL A 339 -11.34 0.99 -19.74
CA VAL A 339 -10.46 1.84 -20.55
C VAL A 339 -11.04 3.25 -20.61
N TYR A 340 -10.20 4.22 -20.24
CA TYR A 340 -10.55 5.63 -20.24
C TYR A 340 -9.68 6.40 -21.24
N GLU A 341 -10.29 7.34 -21.98
CA GLU A 341 -9.60 8.35 -22.78
C GLU A 341 -9.32 9.57 -21.90
N LEU A 342 -8.10 10.08 -21.98
CA LEU A 342 -7.65 11.24 -21.24
C LEU A 342 -7.50 12.46 -22.15
N THR A 343 -8.00 13.61 -21.70
CA THR A 343 -7.62 14.91 -22.27
C THR A 343 -6.52 15.48 -21.42
N LEU A 344 -5.38 15.82 -22.00
CA LEU A 344 -4.19 16.36 -21.34
C LEU A 344 -4.00 17.84 -21.72
N GLU A 345 -3.53 18.64 -20.78
CA GLU A 345 -3.16 20.06 -20.97
C GLU A 345 -1.75 20.36 -20.54
#